data_68e0642956b0e6bd72b7c3d13a79f406
#
_entry.id   68e0642956b0e6bd72b7c3d13a79f406
#
_cell.length_a   1.000
_cell.length_b   1.000
_cell.length_c   1.000
_cell.angle_alpha   90.00
_cell.angle_beta   90.00
_cell.angle_gamma   90.00
#
_symmetry.space_group_name_H-M   'P 1'
#
loop_
_entity.id
_entity.type
_entity.pdbx_description
1 polymer ?
#
loop_
_entity_poly.entity_id
_entity_poly.type
_entity_poly.pdbx_seq_one_letter_code
_entity_poly.pdbx_strand_id
1 'polypeptide(L)'
;MHMQRSDACATTHGGYVYVTGGFSGSECLSSAERYDPGPGQWTIIATMRFRRSGVGCIGFRDCIYAVGGFNGSSRLCSAEKYNPETNIWVTLPNMNSPRSNFAVAVIDNLVFAIGGFNGESTTNLAECYDPVTDQWYEATDMTEARSALAACVISGLPNIRDYVHQRRDNLMEEKRQKMLEILRQRSGHHTRDSNRND
;
A
#
# COMPACT_ATOMS: atom_id res chain seq x y z
N MET A 1 17.50 3.53 -15.49
CA MET A 1 16.41 2.55 -15.65
C MET A 1 16.54 1.86 -17.00
N HIS A 2 16.18 0.61 -17.09
CA HIS A 2 16.18 -0.16 -18.33
C HIS A 2 14.95 0.10 -19.20
N MET A 3 13.86 0.51 -18.58
CA MET A 3 12.60 0.81 -19.27
C MET A 3 12.15 2.25 -19.03
N GLN A 4 11.64 2.89 -20.11
CA GLN A 4 10.95 4.18 -19.98
C GLN A 4 9.60 3.97 -19.29
N ARG A 5 9.23 4.84 -18.36
CA ARG A 5 8.03 4.73 -17.55
C ARG A 5 7.44 6.12 -17.29
N SER A 6 6.17 6.32 -17.64
CA SER A 6 5.33 7.37 -17.04
C SER A 6 4.39 6.74 -16.01
N ASP A 7 3.80 7.50 -15.14
CA ASP A 7 2.83 7.04 -14.14
C ASP A 7 3.29 5.84 -13.30
N ALA A 8 4.61 5.68 -13.17
CA ALA A 8 5.23 4.75 -12.24
C ALA A 8 5.27 5.36 -10.83
N CYS A 9 5.41 4.52 -9.83
CA CYS A 9 5.66 4.98 -8.47
C CYS A 9 7.07 4.59 -8.02
N ALA A 10 7.72 5.49 -7.28
CA ALA A 10 9.04 5.26 -6.71
C ALA A 10 8.99 5.35 -5.19
N THR A 11 9.77 4.52 -4.52
CA THR A 11 9.98 4.56 -3.07
C THR A 11 11.41 4.18 -2.71
N THR A 12 11.83 4.54 -1.51
CA THR A 12 13.13 4.12 -0.96
C THR A 12 12.95 3.04 0.09
N HIS A 13 13.85 2.07 0.12
CA HIS A 13 13.88 1.05 1.14
C HIS A 13 15.27 0.41 1.23
N GLY A 14 15.78 0.20 2.45
CA GLY A 14 17.07 -0.46 2.67
C GLY A 14 18.26 0.19 1.95
N GLY A 15 18.24 1.51 1.74
CA GLY A 15 19.30 2.24 1.03
C GLY A 15 19.18 2.20 -0.51
N TYR A 16 18.14 1.57 -1.05
CA TYR A 16 17.87 1.49 -2.50
C TYR A 16 16.65 2.32 -2.89
N VAL A 17 16.57 2.70 -4.19
CA VAL A 17 15.35 3.25 -4.79
C VAL A 17 14.68 2.15 -5.60
N TYR A 18 13.38 1.97 -5.40
CA TYR A 18 12.54 1.04 -6.15
C TYR A 18 11.56 1.80 -7.00
N VAL A 19 11.39 1.37 -8.25
CA VAL A 19 10.40 1.93 -9.18
C VAL A 19 9.54 0.79 -9.69
N THR A 20 8.22 0.92 -9.57
CA THR A 20 7.26 -0.13 -9.89
C THR A 20 6.25 0.33 -10.92
N GLY A 21 5.93 -0.55 -11.87
CA GLY A 21 4.87 -0.35 -12.85
C GLY A 21 5.10 0.84 -13.79
N GLY A 22 4.02 1.52 -14.10
CA GLY A 22 3.98 2.65 -15.02
C GLY A 22 3.44 2.28 -16.40
N PHE A 23 3.65 3.18 -17.37
CA PHE A 23 3.24 3.05 -18.76
C PHE A 23 4.44 3.27 -19.67
N SER A 24 4.67 2.39 -20.62
CA SER A 24 5.85 2.44 -21.54
C SER A 24 5.65 3.32 -22.77
N GLY A 25 4.47 3.90 -22.94
CA GLY A 25 4.02 4.56 -24.18
C GLY A 25 3.15 3.65 -25.03
N SER A 26 3.20 2.31 -24.82
CA SER A 26 2.37 1.34 -25.54
C SER A 26 1.52 0.47 -24.59
N GLU A 27 2.00 0.18 -23.39
CA GLU A 27 1.31 -0.71 -22.45
C GLU A 27 1.61 -0.38 -20.98
N CYS A 28 0.70 -0.76 -20.09
CA CYS A 28 0.94 -0.73 -18.65
C CYS A 28 1.96 -1.82 -18.28
N LEU A 29 2.83 -1.50 -17.33
CA LEU A 29 3.97 -2.34 -16.96
C LEU A 29 3.70 -3.12 -15.69
N SER A 30 4.10 -4.39 -15.67
CA SER A 30 4.22 -5.20 -14.45
C SER A 30 5.66 -5.24 -13.93
N SER A 31 6.62 -4.74 -14.70
CA SER A 31 8.04 -4.75 -14.33
C SER A 31 8.35 -3.74 -13.23
N ALA A 32 9.39 -4.06 -12.45
CA ALA A 32 9.94 -3.19 -11.44
C ALA A 32 11.46 -3.19 -11.51
N GLU A 33 12.07 -2.11 -11.04
CA GLU A 33 13.52 -1.93 -11.05
C GLU A 33 14.00 -1.38 -9.72
N ARG A 34 15.20 -1.78 -9.30
CA ARG A 34 15.90 -1.28 -8.12
C ARG A 34 17.14 -0.52 -8.54
N TYR A 35 17.34 0.66 -8.00
CA TYR A 35 18.57 1.44 -8.15
C TYR A 35 19.44 1.31 -6.91
N ASP A 36 20.70 0.98 -7.11
CA ASP A 36 21.74 0.97 -6.09
C ASP A 36 22.58 2.24 -6.24
N PRO A 37 22.55 3.16 -5.26
CA PRO A 37 23.32 4.40 -5.34
C PRO A 37 24.84 4.19 -5.20
N GLY A 38 25.29 3.10 -4.59
CA GLY A 38 26.72 2.81 -4.42
C GLY A 38 27.43 2.65 -5.79
N PRO A 39 27.09 1.65 -6.60
CA PRO A 39 27.64 1.49 -7.96
C PRO A 39 26.92 2.38 -9.01
N GLY A 40 25.83 3.07 -8.65
CA GLY A 40 25.07 3.90 -9.59
C GLY A 40 24.29 3.10 -10.62
N GLN A 41 23.78 1.90 -10.26
CA GLN A 41 23.21 0.95 -11.22
C GLN A 41 21.76 0.61 -10.95
N TRP A 42 21.01 0.43 -12.06
CA TRP A 42 19.65 -0.11 -12.06
C TRP A 42 19.70 -1.61 -12.30
N THR A 43 18.86 -2.36 -11.59
CA THR A 43 18.67 -3.79 -11.74
C THR A 43 17.19 -4.10 -11.89
N ILE A 44 16.83 -4.92 -12.89
CA ILE A 44 15.46 -5.44 -13.02
C ILE A 44 15.26 -6.45 -11.90
N ILE A 45 14.15 -6.32 -11.19
CA ILE A 45 13.72 -7.25 -10.15
C ILE A 45 12.52 -8.07 -10.63
N ALA A 46 12.03 -9.02 -9.83
CA ALA A 46 10.87 -9.83 -10.17
C ALA A 46 9.68 -8.96 -10.59
N THR A 47 8.90 -9.46 -11.53
CA THR A 47 7.71 -8.76 -12.04
C THR A 47 6.51 -8.98 -11.11
N MET A 48 5.69 -7.94 -10.96
CA MET A 48 4.37 -8.05 -10.31
C MET A 48 3.45 -8.99 -11.11
N ARG A 49 2.47 -9.54 -10.45
CA ARG A 49 1.42 -10.35 -11.08
C ARG A 49 0.57 -9.54 -12.05
N PHE A 50 0.27 -8.29 -11.70
CA PHE A 50 -0.57 -7.40 -12.50
C PHE A 50 0.24 -6.23 -13.07
N ARG A 51 -0.12 -5.82 -14.29
CA ARG A 51 0.33 -4.55 -14.87
C ARG A 51 -0.33 -3.42 -14.09
N ARG A 52 0.42 -2.34 -13.78
CA ARG A 52 -0.06 -1.23 -12.96
C ARG A 52 0.50 0.09 -13.44
N SER A 53 -0.33 0.95 -14.00
CA SER A 53 -0.04 2.37 -14.27
C SER A 53 -0.80 3.24 -13.27
N GLY A 54 -0.26 4.37 -12.84
CA GLY A 54 -0.86 5.16 -11.76
C GLY A 54 -0.95 4.37 -10.44
N VAL A 55 0.03 3.50 -10.22
CA VAL A 55 0.17 2.63 -9.04
C VAL A 55 0.64 3.44 -7.85
N GLY A 56 0.20 3.09 -6.64
CA GLY A 56 0.81 3.56 -5.40
C GLY A 56 1.88 2.59 -4.91
N CYS A 57 3.07 3.07 -4.52
CA CYS A 57 4.06 2.20 -3.90
C CYS A 57 4.73 2.84 -2.68
N ILE A 58 5.09 2.00 -1.72
CA ILE A 58 5.77 2.44 -0.51
C ILE A 58 6.63 1.33 0.10
N GLY A 59 7.84 1.70 0.57
CA GLY A 59 8.67 0.84 1.40
C GLY A 59 8.15 0.84 2.84
N PHE A 60 7.84 -0.33 3.38
CA PHE A 60 7.38 -0.45 4.75
C PHE A 60 7.78 -1.80 5.34
N ARG A 61 8.31 -1.80 6.59
CA ARG A 61 8.98 -2.94 7.20
C ARG A 61 10.05 -3.48 6.25
N ASP A 62 10.06 -4.78 5.97
CA ASP A 62 11.07 -5.41 5.10
C ASP A 62 10.58 -5.61 3.66
N CYS A 63 9.55 -4.87 3.23
CA CYS A 63 8.88 -5.05 1.95
C CYS A 63 8.60 -3.74 1.21
N ILE A 64 8.40 -3.85 -0.10
CA ILE A 64 7.85 -2.81 -0.95
C ILE A 64 6.40 -3.19 -1.27
N TYR A 65 5.46 -2.31 -1.00
CA TYR A 65 4.05 -2.50 -1.32
C TYR A 65 3.73 -1.80 -2.64
N ALA A 66 3.04 -2.49 -3.55
CA ALA A 66 2.47 -1.95 -4.77
C ALA A 66 0.95 -2.13 -4.74
N VAL A 67 0.22 -1.05 -4.80
CA VAL A 67 -1.21 -1.00 -4.52
C VAL A 67 -1.95 -0.37 -5.68
N GLY A 68 -3.11 -0.93 -6.06
CA GLY A 68 -3.99 -0.36 -7.06
C GLY A 68 -3.36 -0.19 -8.44
N GLY A 69 -3.74 0.89 -9.11
CA GLY A 69 -3.31 1.23 -10.45
C GLY A 69 -4.32 0.87 -11.53
N PHE A 70 -3.92 1.01 -12.78
CA PHE A 70 -4.67 0.66 -14.00
C PHE A 70 -3.90 -0.39 -14.79
N ASN A 71 -4.54 -1.46 -15.22
CA ASN A 71 -3.87 -2.56 -15.91
C ASN A 71 -3.95 -2.49 -17.45
N GLY A 72 -4.55 -1.43 -17.97
CA GLY A 72 -4.85 -1.26 -19.40
C GLY A 72 -6.33 -1.47 -19.73
N SER A 73 -7.11 -2.12 -18.84
CA SER A 73 -8.52 -2.38 -19.01
C SER A 73 -9.38 -1.85 -17.86
N SER A 74 -8.93 -2.00 -16.62
CA SER A 74 -9.67 -1.61 -15.42
C SER A 74 -8.76 -1.05 -14.33
N ARG A 75 -9.33 -0.24 -13.43
CA ARG A 75 -8.69 0.15 -12.18
C ARG A 75 -8.69 -1.02 -11.23
N LEU A 76 -7.61 -1.14 -10.48
CA LEU A 76 -7.34 -2.30 -9.63
C LEU A 76 -7.63 -1.98 -8.16
N CYS A 77 -8.27 -2.91 -7.48
CA CYS A 77 -8.32 -2.99 -6.02
C CYS A 77 -7.20 -3.88 -5.45
N SER A 78 -6.52 -4.64 -6.30
CA SER A 78 -5.48 -5.58 -5.88
C SER A 78 -4.23 -4.87 -5.36
N ALA A 79 -3.56 -5.52 -4.42
CA ALA A 79 -2.27 -5.10 -3.87
C ALA A 79 -1.30 -6.28 -3.85
N GLU A 80 -0.01 -5.97 -3.91
CA GLU A 80 1.10 -6.94 -3.85
C GLU A 80 2.20 -6.38 -2.96
N LYS A 81 2.95 -7.25 -2.29
CA LYS A 81 4.18 -6.89 -1.59
C LYS A 81 5.36 -7.67 -2.13
N TYR A 82 6.46 -6.97 -2.29
CA TYR A 82 7.74 -7.51 -2.72
C TYR A 82 8.69 -7.65 -1.54
N ASN A 83 9.31 -8.81 -1.41
CA ASN A 83 10.38 -9.03 -0.46
C ASN A 83 11.73 -8.95 -1.20
N PRO A 84 12.61 -7.98 -0.86
CA PRO A 84 13.90 -7.81 -1.51
C PRO A 84 14.89 -8.95 -1.28
N GLU A 85 14.79 -9.68 -0.17
CA GLU A 85 15.69 -10.78 0.15
C GLU A 85 15.40 -12.02 -0.72
N THR A 86 14.12 -12.31 -0.93
CA THR A 86 13.71 -13.48 -1.73
C THR A 86 13.49 -13.16 -3.20
N ASN A 87 13.42 -11.88 -3.57
CA ASN A 87 13.05 -11.39 -4.90
C ASN A 87 11.68 -11.93 -5.37
N ILE A 88 10.68 -11.93 -4.47
CA ILE A 88 9.34 -12.47 -4.75
C ILE A 88 8.26 -11.44 -4.44
N TRP A 89 7.27 -11.34 -5.34
CA TRP A 89 6.01 -10.63 -5.10
C TRP A 89 4.95 -11.59 -4.56
N VAL A 90 4.23 -11.16 -3.53
CA VAL A 90 3.12 -11.91 -2.92
C VAL A 90 1.86 -11.06 -2.99
N THR A 91 0.76 -11.65 -3.43
CA THR A 91 -0.55 -10.99 -3.48
C THR A 91 -1.09 -10.75 -2.07
N LEU A 92 -1.66 -9.58 -1.85
CA LEU A 92 -2.35 -9.17 -0.63
C LEU A 92 -3.87 -9.19 -0.84
N PRO A 93 -4.67 -9.11 0.21
CA PRO A 93 -6.11 -8.83 0.11
C PRO A 93 -6.39 -7.58 -0.71
N ASN A 94 -7.52 -7.57 -1.39
CA ASN A 94 -7.95 -6.43 -2.18
C ASN A 94 -8.44 -5.29 -1.29
N MET A 95 -8.20 -4.04 -1.72
CA MET A 95 -8.91 -2.87 -1.21
C MET A 95 -10.42 -3.00 -1.45
N ASN A 96 -11.22 -2.25 -0.70
CA ASN A 96 -12.67 -2.17 -0.93
C ASN A 96 -13.01 -1.47 -2.25
N SER A 97 -12.21 -0.47 -2.64
CA SER A 97 -12.43 0.33 -3.85
C SER A 97 -11.22 0.27 -4.79
N PRO A 98 -11.44 0.09 -6.12
CA PRO A 98 -10.36 0.21 -7.09
C PRO A 98 -9.90 1.65 -7.17
N ARG A 99 -8.59 1.86 -7.39
CA ARG A 99 -8.05 3.21 -7.53
C ARG A 99 -6.76 3.26 -8.33
N SER A 100 -6.61 4.32 -9.12
CA SER A 100 -5.36 4.73 -9.78
C SER A 100 -5.07 6.20 -9.48
N ASN A 101 -3.80 6.63 -9.65
CA ASN A 101 -3.37 8.03 -9.44
C ASN A 101 -3.78 8.57 -8.06
N PHE A 102 -3.55 7.78 -7.05
CA PHE A 102 -3.84 8.05 -5.65
C PHE A 102 -2.53 8.14 -4.85
N ALA A 103 -2.62 8.59 -3.60
CA ALA A 103 -1.45 8.67 -2.73
C ALA A 103 -1.38 7.47 -1.78
N VAL A 104 -0.14 7.05 -1.47
CA VAL A 104 0.15 6.04 -0.45
C VAL A 104 1.04 6.64 0.62
N ALA A 105 0.74 6.36 1.88
CA ALA A 105 1.52 6.79 3.03
C ALA A 105 1.51 5.71 4.12
N VAL A 106 2.49 5.73 5.02
CA VAL A 106 2.54 4.84 6.19
C VAL A 106 2.43 5.67 7.46
N ILE A 107 1.42 5.39 8.27
CA ILE A 107 1.22 5.99 9.59
C ILE A 107 0.79 4.88 10.56
N ASP A 108 1.33 4.90 11.78
CA ASP A 108 0.96 3.98 12.88
C ASP A 108 0.99 2.49 12.45
N ASN A 109 2.00 2.11 11.66
CA ASN A 109 2.17 0.76 11.10
C ASN A 109 1.08 0.28 10.14
N LEU A 110 0.36 1.19 9.51
CA LEU A 110 -0.65 0.94 8.49
C LEU A 110 -0.25 1.58 7.18
N VAL A 111 -0.59 0.92 6.07
CA VAL A 111 -0.42 1.45 4.72
C VAL A 111 -1.72 2.09 4.28
N PHE A 112 -1.74 3.40 4.12
CA PHE A 112 -2.91 4.17 3.67
C PHE A 112 -2.92 4.31 2.16
N ALA A 113 -4.10 4.14 1.56
CA ALA A 113 -4.43 4.47 0.18
C ALA A 113 -5.46 5.61 0.19
N ILE A 114 -5.13 6.76 -0.40
CA ILE A 114 -5.85 8.02 -0.21
C ILE A 114 -6.26 8.60 -1.55
N GLY A 115 -7.57 8.80 -1.77
CA GLY A 115 -8.13 9.41 -2.97
C GLY A 115 -7.91 8.60 -4.23
N GLY A 116 -7.71 9.28 -5.35
CA GLY A 116 -7.47 8.71 -6.68
C GLY A 116 -8.70 8.73 -7.59
N PHE A 117 -8.64 7.94 -8.67
CA PHE A 117 -9.69 7.74 -9.64
C PHE A 117 -10.13 6.27 -9.64
N ASN A 118 -11.41 6.01 -9.41
CA ASN A 118 -11.94 4.65 -9.25
C ASN A 118 -12.36 3.96 -10.57
N GLY A 119 -12.35 4.70 -11.66
CA GLY A 119 -12.80 4.27 -12.98
C GLY A 119 -14.04 5.02 -13.48
N GLU A 120 -14.78 5.63 -12.57
CA GLU A 120 -15.97 6.43 -12.84
C GLU A 120 -15.76 7.90 -12.42
N SER A 121 -15.21 8.11 -11.24
CA SER A 121 -15.01 9.44 -10.66
C SER A 121 -13.74 9.55 -9.84
N THR A 122 -13.30 10.77 -9.62
CA THR A 122 -12.33 11.11 -8.60
C THR A 122 -12.96 10.90 -7.23
N THR A 123 -12.21 10.30 -6.30
CA THR A 123 -12.73 9.93 -4.99
C THR A 123 -11.99 10.66 -3.84
N ASN A 124 -12.71 10.88 -2.74
CA ASN A 124 -12.17 11.34 -1.47
C ASN A 124 -11.90 10.19 -0.47
N LEU A 125 -12.31 8.96 -0.82
CA LEU A 125 -12.23 7.81 0.05
C LEU A 125 -10.80 7.48 0.43
N ALA A 126 -10.60 7.09 1.69
CA ALA A 126 -9.34 6.58 2.20
C ALA A 126 -9.54 5.20 2.82
N GLU A 127 -8.55 4.32 2.61
CA GLU A 127 -8.49 2.99 3.19
C GLU A 127 -7.11 2.74 3.80
N CYS A 128 -7.01 1.88 4.79
CA CYS A 128 -5.72 1.47 5.33
C CYS A 128 -5.60 -0.05 5.44
N TYR A 129 -4.45 -0.56 5.02
CA TYR A 129 -4.08 -1.95 5.16
C TYR A 129 -3.30 -2.17 6.47
N ASP A 130 -3.74 -3.15 7.24
CA ASP A 130 -3.05 -3.60 8.44
C ASP A 130 -2.35 -4.94 8.18
N PRO A 131 -1.01 -4.97 8.15
CA PRO A 131 -0.27 -6.21 7.89
C PRO A 131 -0.31 -7.23 9.04
N VAL A 132 -0.84 -6.86 10.22
CA VAL A 132 -1.02 -7.79 11.34
C VAL A 132 -2.30 -8.60 11.17
N THR A 133 -3.39 -7.95 10.79
CA THR A 133 -4.68 -8.60 10.52
C THR A 133 -4.81 -9.10 9.10
N ASP A 134 -3.91 -8.67 8.19
CA ASP A 134 -3.93 -8.94 6.75
C ASP A 134 -5.26 -8.49 6.11
N GLN A 135 -5.75 -7.27 6.45
CA GLN A 135 -7.03 -6.73 5.99
C GLN A 135 -6.95 -5.24 5.69
N TRP A 136 -7.84 -4.80 4.78
CA TRP A 136 -8.12 -3.39 4.52
C TRP A 136 -9.30 -2.90 5.35
N TYR A 137 -9.19 -1.69 5.86
CA TYR A 137 -10.21 -1.00 6.67
C TYR A 137 -10.50 0.36 6.07
N GLU A 138 -11.72 0.81 6.18
CA GLU A 138 -12.06 2.20 5.87
C GLU A 138 -11.34 3.14 6.84
N ALA A 139 -10.83 4.23 6.29
CA ALA A 139 -10.25 5.33 7.05
C ALA A 139 -11.13 6.58 6.88
N THR A 140 -10.83 7.64 7.62
CA THR A 140 -11.55 8.91 7.46
C THR A 140 -11.26 9.50 6.10
N ASP A 141 -12.31 9.82 5.37
CA ASP A 141 -12.24 10.39 4.03
C ASP A 141 -11.67 11.82 4.04
N MET A 142 -11.10 12.22 2.92
CA MET A 142 -10.76 13.62 2.69
C MET A 142 -12.03 14.44 2.52
N THR A 143 -11.96 15.73 2.81
CA THR A 143 -13.06 16.67 2.57
C THR A 143 -13.37 16.78 1.07
N GLU A 144 -12.34 16.76 0.24
CA GLU A 144 -12.43 16.94 -1.21
C GLU A 144 -11.91 15.73 -1.96
N ALA A 145 -12.58 15.35 -3.04
CA ALA A 145 -12.12 14.31 -3.95
C ALA A 145 -10.89 14.77 -4.74
N ARG A 146 -9.84 13.94 -4.77
CA ARG A 146 -8.56 14.27 -5.40
C ARG A 146 -8.01 13.07 -6.17
N SER A 147 -7.53 13.33 -7.40
CA SER A 147 -6.76 12.40 -8.21
C SER A 147 -5.46 13.05 -8.65
N ALA A 148 -4.46 12.26 -9.03
CA ALA A 148 -3.11 12.72 -9.32
C ALA A 148 -2.52 13.54 -8.15
N LEU A 149 -2.80 13.09 -6.93
CA LEU A 149 -2.38 13.73 -5.68
C LEU A 149 -1.10 13.06 -5.15
N ALA A 150 -0.43 13.78 -4.28
CA ALA A 150 0.66 13.25 -3.45
C ALA A 150 0.33 13.45 -1.97
N ALA A 151 0.84 12.58 -1.13
CA ALA A 151 0.76 12.69 0.32
C ALA A 151 2.15 12.50 0.94
N CYS A 152 2.39 13.15 2.06
CA CYS A 152 3.57 12.92 2.88
C CYS A 152 3.16 12.86 4.35
N VAL A 153 4.00 12.20 5.15
CA VAL A 153 3.84 12.12 6.59
C VAL A 153 4.75 13.15 7.24
N ILE A 154 4.16 14.00 8.08
CA ILE A 154 4.90 14.96 8.88
C ILE A 154 4.91 14.42 10.32
N SER A 155 6.09 14.22 10.87
CA SER A 155 6.29 13.75 12.24
C SER A 155 7.04 14.78 13.09
N GLY A 156 6.91 14.66 14.42
CA GLY A 156 7.68 15.50 15.36
C GLY A 156 7.24 16.96 15.44
N LEU A 157 6.04 17.30 14.96
CA LEU A 157 5.49 18.64 15.13
C LEU A 157 5.21 18.93 16.60
N PRO A 158 5.72 20.05 17.19
CA PRO A 158 5.51 20.37 18.58
C PRO A 158 4.03 20.66 18.93
N ASN A 159 3.25 21.09 17.94
CA ASN A 159 1.84 21.40 18.04
C ASN A 159 0.93 20.41 17.29
N ILE A 160 1.35 19.16 17.19
CA ILE A 160 0.61 18.13 16.42
C ILE A 160 -0.86 18.00 16.86
N ARG A 161 -1.16 18.30 18.13
CA ARG A 161 -2.52 18.25 18.67
C ARG A 161 -3.49 19.21 17.96
N ASP A 162 -2.99 20.30 17.37
CA ASP A 162 -3.79 21.26 16.62
C ASP A 162 -4.26 20.71 15.25
N TYR A 163 -3.60 19.65 14.77
CA TYR A 163 -3.83 19.06 13.46
C TYR A 163 -4.43 17.65 13.51
N VAL A 164 -4.53 17.05 14.71
CA VAL A 164 -5.12 15.71 14.86
C VAL A 164 -6.57 15.83 15.35
N HIS A 165 -7.37 14.81 14.97
CA HIS A 165 -8.75 14.74 15.42
C HIS A 165 -8.86 14.75 16.94
N GLN A 166 -9.77 15.54 17.51
CA GLN A 166 -9.93 15.69 18.97
C GLN A 166 -10.16 14.37 19.72
N ARG A 167 -10.76 13.37 19.06
CA ARG A 167 -10.99 12.03 19.60
C ARG A 167 -9.95 11.01 19.17
N ARG A 168 -8.78 11.44 18.67
CA ARG A 168 -7.75 10.54 18.14
C ARG A 168 -7.41 9.42 19.12
N ASP A 169 -7.16 9.74 20.37
CA ASP A 169 -6.72 8.75 21.37
C ASP A 169 -7.81 7.71 21.64
N ASN A 170 -9.08 8.11 21.67
CA ASN A 170 -10.22 7.20 21.80
C ASN A 170 -10.34 6.30 20.58
N LEU A 171 -10.21 6.83 19.37
CA LEU A 171 -10.27 6.07 18.12
C LEU A 171 -9.11 5.06 18.02
N MET A 172 -7.93 5.44 18.48
CA MET A 172 -6.77 4.53 18.54
C MET A 172 -6.98 3.39 19.55
N GLU A 173 -7.57 3.68 20.70
CA GLU A 173 -7.89 2.65 21.71
C GLU A 173 -9.01 1.72 21.23
N GLU A 174 -10.08 2.23 20.63
CA GLU A 174 -11.14 1.42 20.03
C GLU A 174 -10.58 0.48 18.95
N LYS A 175 -9.68 0.97 18.11
CA LYS A 175 -8.99 0.17 17.10
C LYS A 175 -8.11 -0.91 17.72
N ARG A 176 -7.37 -0.55 18.77
CA ARG A 176 -6.52 -1.49 19.51
C ARG A 176 -7.34 -2.63 20.12
N GLN A 177 -8.50 -2.32 20.72
CA GLN A 177 -9.38 -3.30 21.31
C GLN A 177 -9.97 -4.26 20.25
N LYS A 178 -10.40 -3.73 19.10
CA LYS A 178 -10.86 -4.55 17.97
C LYS A 178 -9.77 -5.50 17.47
N MET A 179 -8.53 -5.00 17.35
CA MET A 179 -7.39 -5.83 16.92
C MET A 179 -7.11 -6.96 17.91
N LEU A 180 -7.12 -6.67 19.22
CA LEU A 180 -6.93 -7.68 20.27
C LEU A 180 -8.03 -8.74 20.24
N GLU A 181 -9.24 -8.36 19.96
CA GLU A 181 -10.38 -9.29 19.83
C GLU A 181 -10.21 -10.22 18.63
N ILE A 182 -9.82 -9.69 17.46
CA ILE A 182 -9.52 -10.49 16.26
C ILE A 182 -8.38 -11.48 16.54
N LEU A 183 -7.31 -11.04 17.20
CA LEU A 183 -6.19 -11.91 17.55
C LEU A 183 -6.61 -13.04 18.51
N ARG A 184 -7.47 -12.75 19.49
CA ARG A 184 -8.02 -13.76 20.42
C ARG A 184 -8.89 -14.79 19.70
N GLN A 185 -9.72 -14.36 18.76
CA GLN A 185 -10.56 -15.26 17.97
C GLN A 185 -9.71 -16.19 17.08
N ARG A 186 -8.64 -15.68 16.46
CA ARG A 186 -7.70 -16.49 15.67
C ARG A 186 -6.95 -17.51 16.52
N SER A 187 -6.52 -17.14 17.74
CA SER A 187 -5.84 -18.05 18.67
C SER A 187 -6.78 -19.14 19.20
N GLY A 188 -8.07 -18.84 19.39
CA GLY A 188 -9.08 -19.80 19.87
C GLY A 188 -9.51 -20.84 18.83
N HIS A 189 -9.29 -20.60 17.53
CA HIS A 189 -9.56 -21.59 16.48
C HIS A 189 -8.45 -22.65 16.35
N HIS A 190 -7.20 -22.30 16.64
CA HIS A 190 -6.07 -23.26 16.57
C HIS A 190 -6.10 -24.33 17.67
N THR A 191 -6.78 -24.07 18.79
CA THR A 191 -6.89 -25.04 19.90
C THR A 191 -8.07 -26.02 19.76
N ARG A 192 -9.00 -25.80 18.82
CA ARG A 192 -10.13 -26.71 18.60
C ARG A 192 -9.88 -27.83 17.58
N ASP A 193 -8.91 -27.65 16.68
CA ASP A 193 -8.58 -28.66 15.68
C ASP A 193 -7.55 -29.71 16.17
N SER A 194 -6.86 -29.45 17.28
CA SER A 194 -5.93 -30.42 17.88
C SER A 194 -6.60 -31.49 18.78
N ASN A 195 -7.89 -31.36 19.11
CA ASN A 195 -8.62 -32.31 19.95
C ASN A 195 -9.60 -33.21 19.18
N ARG A 196 -9.44 -33.39 17.88
CA ARG A 196 -10.30 -34.27 17.06
C ARG A 196 -9.59 -35.48 16.45
N ASN A 197 -8.36 -35.76 16.87
CA ASN A 197 -7.65 -37.01 16.50
C ASN A 197 -7.16 -37.71 17.77
N ASP A 198 -8.07 -38.34 18.49
CA ASP A 198 -7.88 -39.50 19.38
C ASP A 198 -9.08 -40.44 19.23
#